data_7ce26d3350fa8a7111a47a8b8dba8bcb
#
_entry.id   7ce26d3350fa8a7111a47a8b8dba8bcb
#
_cell.length_a   1.000
_cell.length_b   1.000
_cell.length_c   1.000
_cell.angle_alpha   90.00
_cell.angle_beta   90.00
_cell.angle_gamma   90.00
#
_symmetry.space_group_name_H-M   'P 1'
#
loop_
_entity.id
_entity.type
_entity.pdbx_description
1 polymer ?
#
loop_
_entity_poly.entity_id
_entity_poly.type
_entity_poly.pdbx_seq_one_letter_code
_entity_poly.pdbx_strand_id
1 'polypeptide(L)'
;MRTFLKLLAFSLSSFSFLQTFAQPTFPENGVADPRQGYYAFTHATLVQHAKSTINNATLIVRDGKIISVGSGLNVPVGAVEIDCTNKFIYPSFVDLYAEYGMPAQQNTGRGGGFNFAQQPQLETATKGPFGWNQAIRPEVNAYASFSVNDAQAKSMREAGFGAVLTHVRDGIARGTGALVTLANEKENLVVLKEKASAHYSFSKGSSTQSY
;
A
#
# COMPACT_ATOMS: atom_id res chain seq x y z
N MET A 1 -55.42 38.37 -6.46
CA MET A 1 -54.52 37.83 -5.44
C MET A 1 -54.21 36.35 -5.63
N ARG A 2 -55.18 35.46 -5.85
CA ARG A 2 -54.94 34.00 -6.05
C ARG A 2 -54.16 33.64 -7.31
N THR A 3 -54.30 34.36 -8.41
CA THR A 3 -53.57 34.15 -9.67
C THR A 3 -52.12 34.61 -9.58
N PHE A 4 -51.84 35.69 -8.87
CA PHE A 4 -50.47 36.17 -8.66
C PHE A 4 -49.64 35.22 -7.78
N LEU A 5 -50.26 34.61 -6.77
CA LEU A 5 -49.62 33.62 -5.90
C LEU A 5 -49.26 32.33 -6.66
N LYS A 6 -50.10 31.91 -7.64
CA LYS A 6 -49.81 30.73 -8.46
C LYS A 6 -48.68 30.97 -9.49
N LEU A 7 -48.59 32.19 -10.03
CA LEU A 7 -47.47 32.59 -10.91
C LEU A 7 -46.16 32.67 -10.15
N LEU A 8 -46.19 33.20 -8.93
CA LEU A 8 -45.00 33.26 -8.06
C LEU A 8 -44.52 31.85 -7.68
N ALA A 9 -45.43 30.95 -7.33
CA ALA A 9 -45.09 29.55 -6.98
C ALA A 9 -44.54 28.79 -8.20
N PHE A 10 -45.02 29.03 -9.39
CA PHE A 10 -44.54 28.44 -10.63
C PHE A 10 -43.11 28.93 -11.00
N SER A 11 -42.84 30.23 -10.81
CA SER A 11 -41.53 30.83 -11.01
C SER A 11 -40.49 30.29 -10.03
N LEU A 12 -40.86 30.09 -8.76
CA LEU A 12 -39.96 29.51 -7.75
C LEU A 12 -39.62 28.05 -7.98
N SER A 13 -40.60 27.27 -8.55
CA SER A 13 -40.42 25.86 -8.90
C SER A 13 -39.49 25.67 -10.11
N SER A 14 -39.43 26.62 -11.01
CA SER A 14 -38.54 26.54 -12.21
C SER A 14 -37.07 26.81 -11.89
N PHE A 15 -36.78 27.43 -10.73
CA PHE A 15 -35.39 27.74 -10.31
C PHE A 15 -34.70 26.58 -9.65
N SER A 16 -35.42 25.54 -9.25
CA SER A 16 -34.85 24.37 -8.49
C SER A 16 -34.20 23.31 -9.38
N PHE A 17 -34.26 23.44 -10.70
CA PHE A 17 -33.74 22.43 -11.66
C PHE A 17 -32.41 22.80 -12.32
N LEU A 18 -31.81 23.93 -11.97
CA LEU A 18 -30.46 24.25 -12.41
C LEU A 18 -29.43 23.61 -11.48
N GLN A 19 -29.27 22.30 -11.54
CA GLN A 19 -28.08 21.64 -11.03
C GLN A 19 -26.93 22.00 -11.98
N THR A 20 -26.21 23.06 -11.66
CA THR A 20 -24.92 23.32 -12.28
C THR A 20 -23.96 22.23 -11.84
N PHE A 21 -23.71 21.25 -12.70
CA PHE A 21 -22.50 20.44 -12.55
C PHE A 21 -21.32 21.40 -12.68
N ALA A 22 -20.68 21.70 -11.57
CA ALA A 22 -19.42 22.42 -11.60
C ALA A 22 -18.44 21.58 -12.44
N GLN A 23 -18.06 22.09 -13.61
CA GLN A 23 -16.99 21.47 -14.37
C GLN A 23 -15.71 21.54 -13.52
N PRO A 24 -14.89 20.48 -13.52
CA PRO A 24 -13.59 20.56 -12.87
C PRO A 24 -12.83 21.77 -13.44
N THR A 25 -12.52 22.73 -12.58
CA THR A 25 -11.96 24.03 -12.97
C THR A 25 -10.50 23.96 -13.41
N PHE A 26 -9.86 22.80 -13.24
CA PHE A 26 -8.47 22.59 -13.66
C PHE A 26 -8.38 21.32 -14.50
N PRO A 27 -7.78 21.38 -15.70
CA PRO A 27 -7.39 20.18 -16.41
C PRO A 27 -6.39 19.40 -15.56
N GLU A 28 -6.55 18.10 -15.43
CA GLU A 28 -5.56 17.24 -14.84
C GLU A 28 -4.28 17.30 -15.70
N ASN A 29 -3.30 18.10 -15.26
CA ASN A 29 -1.99 18.16 -15.90
C ASN A 29 -1.20 16.94 -15.44
N GLY A 30 -1.17 15.89 -16.21
CA GLY A 30 -0.41 14.67 -15.93
C GLY A 30 -0.70 13.57 -16.93
N VAL A 31 0.15 12.56 -16.90
CA VAL A 31 -0.13 11.32 -17.64
C VAL A 31 -1.32 10.64 -16.95
N ALA A 32 -2.35 10.29 -17.72
CA ALA A 32 -3.50 9.57 -17.19
C ALA A 32 -3.04 8.31 -16.44
N ASP A 33 -3.58 8.10 -15.24
CA ASP A 33 -3.27 6.89 -14.46
C ASP A 33 -3.80 5.67 -15.23
N PRO A 34 -2.95 4.74 -15.68
CA PRO A 34 -3.38 3.58 -16.45
C PRO A 34 -4.32 2.66 -15.65
N ARG A 35 -4.39 2.83 -14.32
CA ARG A 35 -5.27 2.05 -13.44
C ARG A 35 -6.74 2.48 -13.50
N GLN A 36 -7.09 3.61 -14.13
CA GLN A 36 -8.48 4.10 -14.20
C GLN A 36 -9.38 3.26 -15.14
N GLY A 37 -8.77 2.41 -15.96
CA GLY A 37 -9.48 1.49 -16.83
C GLY A 37 -10.03 0.25 -16.12
N TYR A 38 -10.99 -0.41 -16.76
CA TYR A 38 -11.40 -1.75 -16.36
C TYR A 38 -10.44 -2.78 -16.94
N TYR A 39 -10.06 -3.75 -16.11
CA TYR A 39 -9.38 -4.97 -16.51
C TYR A 39 -10.29 -6.16 -16.23
N ALA A 40 -10.48 -7.01 -17.22
CA ALA A 40 -11.27 -8.22 -17.09
C ALA A 40 -10.39 -9.45 -17.35
N PHE A 41 -10.19 -10.27 -16.34
CA PHE A 41 -9.51 -11.56 -16.45
C PHE A 41 -10.58 -12.62 -16.67
N THR A 42 -10.63 -13.17 -17.89
CA THR A 42 -11.70 -14.08 -18.32
C THR A 42 -11.25 -15.53 -18.38
N HIS A 43 -12.21 -16.47 -18.32
CA HIS A 43 -12.01 -17.92 -18.45
C HIS A 43 -11.05 -18.56 -17.42
N ALA A 44 -10.81 -17.89 -16.29
CA ALA A 44 -9.93 -18.41 -15.24
C ALA A 44 -10.60 -19.46 -14.37
N THR A 45 -9.80 -20.32 -13.75
CA THR A 45 -10.21 -21.03 -12.53
C THR A 45 -9.82 -20.15 -11.34
N LEU A 46 -10.82 -19.56 -10.67
CA LEU A 46 -10.60 -18.62 -9.58
C LEU A 46 -10.81 -19.33 -8.23
N VAL A 47 -9.77 -19.32 -7.40
CA VAL A 47 -9.78 -19.87 -6.05
C VAL A 47 -9.90 -18.73 -5.06
N GLN A 48 -11.09 -18.52 -4.48
CA GLN A 48 -11.32 -17.44 -3.51
C GLN A 48 -10.73 -17.79 -2.13
N HIS A 49 -10.87 -19.02 -1.73
CA HIS A 49 -10.31 -19.60 -0.50
C HIS A 49 -10.32 -21.12 -0.59
N ALA A 50 -9.76 -21.83 0.38
CA ALA A 50 -9.55 -23.29 0.36
C ALA A 50 -10.81 -24.15 0.04
N LYS A 51 -12.01 -23.61 0.24
CA LYS A 51 -13.28 -24.31 0.01
C LYS A 51 -14.13 -23.70 -1.10
N SER A 52 -13.64 -22.69 -1.81
CA SER A 52 -14.41 -21.99 -2.85
C SER A 52 -13.58 -21.80 -4.11
N THR A 53 -13.97 -22.52 -5.15
CA THR A 53 -13.39 -22.43 -6.48
C THR A 53 -14.49 -22.17 -7.50
N ILE A 54 -14.29 -21.21 -8.38
CA ILE A 54 -15.21 -20.87 -9.46
C ILE A 54 -14.50 -21.19 -10.77
N ASN A 55 -15.04 -22.14 -11.53
CA ASN A 55 -14.54 -22.49 -12.85
C ASN A 55 -15.09 -21.53 -13.90
N ASN A 56 -14.34 -21.29 -14.95
CA ASN A 56 -14.69 -20.36 -16.03
C ASN A 56 -15.15 -19.00 -15.48
N ALA A 57 -14.38 -18.48 -14.54
CA ALA A 57 -14.67 -17.24 -13.84
C ALA A 57 -14.15 -16.03 -14.62
N THR A 58 -14.84 -14.91 -14.45
CA THR A 58 -14.38 -13.58 -14.85
C THR A 58 -14.13 -12.76 -13.58
N LEU A 59 -12.96 -12.16 -13.50
CA LEU A 59 -12.57 -11.21 -12.44
C LEU A 59 -12.46 -9.81 -13.07
N ILE A 60 -13.25 -8.87 -12.58
CA ILE A 60 -13.24 -7.48 -13.05
C ILE A 60 -12.58 -6.61 -11.99
N VAL A 61 -11.53 -5.88 -12.40
CA VAL A 61 -10.74 -4.98 -11.56
C VAL A 61 -10.83 -3.57 -12.15
N ARG A 62 -10.93 -2.58 -11.27
CA ARG A 62 -10.80 -1.16 -11.61
C ARG A 62 -10.13 -0.40 -10.47
N ASP A 63 -9.25 0.54 -10.80
CA ASP A 63 -8.53 1.37 -9.82
C ASP A 63 -7.83 0.53 -8.73
N GLY A 64 -7.26 -0.62 -9.12
CA GLY A 64 -6.61 -1.55 -8.21
C GLY A 64 -7.56 -2.31 -7.26
N LYS A 65 -8.87 -2.23 -7.47
CA LYS A 65 -9.87 -2.91 -6.64
C LYS A 65 -10.67 -3.92 -7.45
N ILE A 66 -11.01 -5.03 -6.81
CA ILE A 66 -11.94 -6.01 -7.38
C ILE A 66 -13.35 -5.42 -7.34
N ILE A 67 -13.96 -5.29 -8.51
CA ILE A 67 -15.33 -4.79 -8.67
C ILE A 67 -16.34 -5.95 -8.67
N SER A 68 -16.00 -7.02 -9.37
CA SER A 68 -16.88 -8.18 -9.47
C SER A 68 -16.10 -9.44 -9.76
N VAL A 69 -16.61 -10.56 -9.27
CA VAL A 69 -16.05 -11.89 -9.53
C VAL A 69 -17.18 -12.91 -9.65
N GLY A 70 -17.12 -13.78 -10.65
CA GLY A 70 -18.13 -14.81 -10.87
C GLY A 70 -18.02 -15.46 -12.24
N SER A 71 -18.86 -16.46 -12.49
CA SER A 71 -19.04 -17.05 -13.81
C SER A 71 -20.10 -16.29 -14.60
N GLY A 72 -19.90 -16.12 -15.92
CA GLY A 72 -20.90 -15.49 -16.81
C GLY A 72 -21.09 -13.99 -16.60
N LEU A 73 -20.12 -13.28 -16.03
CA LEU A 73 -20.16 -11.84 -15.91
C LEU A 73 -19.93 -11.16 -17.28
N ASN A 74 -20.70 -10.12 -17.56
CA ASN A 74 -20.47 -9.30 -18.73
C ASN A 74 -19.23 -8.42 -18.53
N VAL A 75 -18.33 -8.44 -19.49
CA VAL A 75 -17.16 -7.57 -19.52
C VAL A 75 -17.62 -6.14 -19.82
N PRO A 76 -17.22 -5.13 -19.02
CA PRO A 76 -17.57 -3.74 -19.28
C PRO A 76 -17.00 -3.26 -20.62
N VAL A 77 -17.76 -2.42 -21.31
CA VAL A 77 -17.31 -1.82 -22.57
C VAL A 77 -16.05 -0.98 -22.33
N GLY A 78 -15.02 -1.19 -23.15
CA GLY A 78 -13.74 -0.51 -23.01
C GLY A 78 -12.79 -1.13 -21.97
N ALA A 79 -13.15 -2.26 -21.39
CA ALA A 79 -12.22 -3.01 -20.52
C ALA A 79 -11.07 -3.64 -21.32
N VAL A 80 -9.89 -3.68 -20.71
CA VAL A 80 -8.77 -4.51 -21.19
C VAL A 80 -9.06 -5.95 -20.80
N GLU A 81 -9.34 -6.81 -21.80
CA GLU A 81 -9.62 -8.21 -21.56
C GLU A 81 -8.35 -9.05 -21.63
N ILE A 82 -8.15 -9.88 -20.60
CA ILE A 82 -7.01 -10.80 -20.47
C ILE A 82 -7.56 -12.21 -20.37
N ASP A 83 -7.33 -13.01 -21.42
CA ASP A 83 -7.72 -14.41 -21.41
C ASP A 83 -6.84 -15.22 -20.47
N CYS A 84 -7.46 -15.85 -19.49
CA CYS A 84 -6.85 -16.70 -18.48
C CYS A 84 -7.26 -18.18 -18.63
N THR A 85 -7.60 -18.62 -19.84
CA THR A 85 -7.92 -20.02 -20.12
C THR A 85 -6.80 -20.95 -19.63
N ASN A 86 -7.17 -21.98 -18.88
CA ASN A 86 -6.25 -22.92 -18.21
C ASN A 86 -5.33 -22.30 -17.16
N LYS A 87 -5.62 -21.10 -16.69
CA LYS A 87 -4.88 -20.46 -15.60
C LYS A 87 -5.70 -20.41 -14.33
N PHE A 88 -4.99 -20.37 -13.20
CA PHE A 88 -5.57 -20.21 -11.88
C PHE A 88 -5.30 -18.81 -11.35
N ILE A 89 -6.31 -18.22 -10.72
CA ILE A 89 -6.19 -16.96 -10.00
C ILE A 89 -6.39 -17.24 -8.50
N TYR A 90 -5.40 -16.86 -7.69
CA TYR A 90 -5.40 -17.01 -6.24
C TYR A 90 -5.28 -15.64 -5.57
N PRO A 91 -5.78 -15.46 -4.33
CA PRO A 91 -5.37 -14.35 -3.49
C PRO A 91 -3.86 -14.38 -3.26
N SER A 92 -3.21 -13.22 -3.35
CA SER A 92 -1.78 -13.13 -3.03
C SER A 92 -1.52 -13.27 -1.53
N PHE A 93 -0.30 -13.66 -1.17
CA PHE A 93 0.18 -13.58 0.20
C PHE A 93 0.48 -12.12 0.59
N VAL A 94 0.37 -11.84 1.88
CA VAL A 94 0.78 -10.58 2.50
C VAL A 94 1.87 -10.88 3.52
N ASP A 95 3.06 -10.32 3.32
CA ASP A 95 4.13 -10.41 4.33
C ASP A 95 3.92 -9.31 5.37
N LEU A 96 3.73 -9.70 6.63
CA LEU A 96 3.50 -8.77 7.73
C LEU A 96 4.79 -8.28 8.41
N TYR A 97 5.96 -8.76 7.95
CA TYR A 97 7.25 -8.45 8.59
C TYR A 97 8.38 -8.35 7.56
N ALA A 98 8.29 -7.37 6.68
CA ALA A 98 9.23 -7.16 5.58
C ALA A 98 10.20 -6.00 5.83
N GLU A 99 11.30 -6.01 5.07
CA GLU A 99 12.25 -4.88 4.92
C GLU A 99 12.27 -4.36 3.48
N TYR A 100 11.26 -4.69 2.69
CA TYR A 100 11.18 -4.28 1.29
C TYR A 100 11.23 -2.75 1.17
N GLY A 101 12.14 -2.27 0.32
CA GLY A 101 12.28 -0.84 0.04
C GLY A 101 12.85 -0.02 1.21
N MET A 102 13.31 -0.67 2.29
CA MET A 102 13.99 0.01 3.39
C MET A 102 15.47 0.18 3.09
N PRO A 103 16.11 1.25 3.61
CA PRO A 103 17.55 1.40 3.53
C PRO A 103 18.25 0.17 4.11
N ALA A 104 19.30 -0.30 3.42
CA ALA A 104 20.12 -1.36 3.92
C ALA A 104 20.70 -0.98 5.29
N GLN A 105 20.51 -1.82 6.29
CA GLN A 105 21.16 -1.61 7.57
C GLN A 105 22.67 -1.71 7.37
N GLN A 106 23.38 -0.67 7.77
CA GLN A 106 24.82 -0.78 7.91
C GLN A 106 25.08 -1.72 9.09
N ASN A 107 25.32 -2.99 8.76
CA ASN A 107 25.91 -3.90 9.72
C ASN A 107 27.29 -3.33 10.04
N THR A 108 27.39 -2.51 11.07
CA THR A 108 28.64 -2.22 11.71
C THR A 108 29.08 -3.55 12.29
N GLY A 109 29.88 -4.27 11.50
CA GLY A 109 30.25 -5.65 11.73
C GLY A 109 30.82 -5.88 13.11
N ARG A 110 29.95 -6.23 14.02
CA ARG A 110 30.31 -6.83 15.27
C ARG A 110 30.09 -8.32 15.10
N GLY A 111 31.14 -8.96 14.56
CA GLY A 111 31.29 -10.40 14.74
C GLY A 111 31.08 -10.70 16.22
N GLY A 112 30.26 -11.71 16.51
CA GLY A 112 29.83 -12.08 17.87
C GLY A 112 30.94 -12.58 18.80
N GLY A 113 31.99 -11.77 19.03
CA GLY A 113 32.97 -11.97 20.07
C GLY A 113 32.60 -11.08 21.26
N PHE A 114 32.42 -11.69 22.44
CA PHE A 114 32.33 -10.95 23.68
C PHE A 114 33.65 -10.22 23.92
N ASN A 115 33.70 -8.93 23.63
CA ASN A 115 34.87 -8.11 23.84
C ASN A 115 34.80 -7.52 25.28
N PHE A 116 35.28 -8.26 26.25
CA PHE A 116 35.28 -7.87 27.67
C PHE A 116 36.12 -6.61 27.97
N ALA A 117 36.90 -6.15 27.00
CA ALA A 117 37.78 -4.98 27.17
C ALA A 117 37.10 -3.63 26.84
N GLN A 118 35.88 -3.64 26.30
CA GLN A 118 35.19 -2.40 25.87
C GLN A 118 34.36 -1.86 27.05
N GLN A 119 34.70 -0.66 27.50
CA GLN A 119 33.91 0.08 28.49
C GLN A 119 32.46 0.21 28.02
N PRO A 120 31.46 0.04 28.91
CA PRO A 120 30.07 0.24 28.57
C PRO A 120 29.86 1.66 28.05
N GLN A 121 29.25 1.79 26.84
CA GLN A 121 28.85 3.07 26.32
C GLN A 121 27.47 3.41 26.90
N LEU A 122 27.46 4.23 27.94
CA LEU A 122 26.20 4.67 28.59
C LEU A 122 25.56 5.84 27.85
N GLU A 123 26.40 6.73 27.28
CA GLU A 123 25.90 7.87 26.53
C GLU A 123 25.70 7.53 25.06
N THR A 124 24.67 8.14 24.45
CA THR A 124 24.41 8.00 23.02
C THR A 124 25.36 8.86 22.19
N ALA A 125 25.81 8.34 21.05
CA ALA A 125 26.52 9.13 20.04
C ALA A 125 25.56 9.96 19.14
N THR A 126 24.26 9.73 19.24
CA THR A 126 23.24 10.42 18.44
C THR A 126 22.83 11.73 19.11
N LYS A 127 22.88 12.83 18.36
CA LYS A 127 22.49 14.16 18.87
C LYS A 127 20.99 14.41 18.59
N GLY A 128 20.37 15.21 19.44
CA GLY A 128 18.99 15.67 19.28
C GLY A 128 18.04 15.11 20.33
N PRO A 129 16.78 15.54 20.32
CA PRO A 129 15.80 15.24 21.38
C PRO A 129 15.45 13.75 21.49
N PHE A 130 15.62 12.98 20.43
CA PHE A 130 15.36 11.53 20.39
C PHE A 130 16.64 10.68 20.51
N GLY A 131 17.77 11.32 20.81
CA GLY A 131 19.08 10.67 20.81
C GLY A 131 19.45 9.96 22.12
N TRP A 132 18.64 10.00 23.16
CA TRP A 132 18.97 9.47 24.49
C TRP A 132 19.21 7.96 24.49
N ASN A 133 18.45 7.24 23.72
CA ASN A 133 18.59 5.80 23.60
C ASN A 133 18.57 5.40 22.12
N GLN A 134 19.68 4.89 21.64
CA GLN A 134 19.86 4.53 20.23
C GLN A 134 18.93 3.41 19.75
N ALA A 135 18.45 2.56 20.66
CA ALA A 135 17.56 1.46 20.33
C ALA A 135 16.08 1.80 20.48
N ILE A 136 15.74 2.95 21.07
CA ILE A 136 14.36 3.42 21.24
C ILE A 136 14.10 4.55 20.25
N ARG A 137 13.50 4.23 19.09
CA ARG A 137 13.32 5.15 17.96
C ARG A 137 11.87 5.17 17.50
N PRO A 138 10.90 5.56 18.36
CA PRO A 138 9.49 5.56 18.01
C PRO A 138 9.13 6.60 16.92
N GLU A 139 10.00 7.59 16.73
CA GLU A 139 9.87 8.66 15.72
C GLU A 139 10.13 8.18 14.29
N VAL A 140 10.77 7.02 14.12
CA VAL A 140 11.08 6.48 12.79
C VAL A 140 9.81 6.16 12.04
N ASN A 141 9.70 6.72 10.84
CA ASN A 141 8.58 6.49 9.93
C ASN A 141 9.08 5.74 8.70
N ALA A 142 8.68 4.48 8.54
CA ALA A 142 9.10 3.66 7.40
C ALA A 142 8.73 4.29 6.06
N TYR A 143 7.55 4.93 5.97
CA TYR A 143 7.12 5.60 4.75
C TYR A 143 8.12 6.69 4.28
N ALA A 144 8.68 7.46 5.21
CA ALA A 144 9.63 8.52 4.89
C ALA A 144 10.97 8.01 4.32
N SER A 145 11.29 6.75 4.59
CA SER A 145 12.54 6.09 4.15
C SER A 145 12.30 5.05 3.04
N PHE A 146 11.04 4.87 2.64
CA PHE A 146 10.66 3.87 1.66
C PHE A 146 11.08 4.29 0.24
N SER A 147 11.64 3.34 -0.50
CA SER A 147 11.89 3.47 -1.93
C SER A 147 11.58 2.17 -2.65
N VAL A 148 11.02 2.28 -3.85
CA VAL A 148 10.69 1.09 -4.66
C VAL A 148 11.96 0.43 -5.14
N ASN A 149 12.02 -0.90 -5.00
CA ASN A 149 13.09 -1.75 -5.52
C ASN A 149 12.49 -2.83 -6.43
N ASP A 150 12.54 -2.61 -7.74
CA ASP A 150 11.90 -3.46 -8.74
C ASP A 150 12.39 -4.91 -8.71
N ALA A 151 13.68 -5.12 -8.50
CA ALA A 151 14.26 -6.46 -8.46
C ALA A 151 13.74 -7.25 -7.26
N GLN A 152 13.70 -6.63 -6.08
CA GLN A 152 13.17 -7.23 -4.86
C GLN A 152 11.66 -7.45 -4.99
N ALA A 153 10.91 -6.46 -5.50
CA ALA A 153 9.48 -6.57 -5.72
C ALA A 153 9.16 -7.73 -6.69
N LYS A 154 9.91 -7.85 -7.78
CA LYS A 154 9.74 -8.94 -8.75
C LYS A 154 9.93 -10.30 -8.08
N SER A 155 11.03 -10.48 -7.34
CA SER A 155 11.30 -11.74 -6.62
C SER A 155 10.18 -12.11 -5.65
N MET A 156 9.65 -11.14 -4.91
CA MET A 156 8.54 -11.37 -3.99
C MET A 156 7.23 -11.71 -4.72
N ARG A 157 6.93 -11.04 -5.84
CA ARG A 157 5.77 -11.38 -6.68
C ARG A 157 5.86 -12.79 -7.24
N GLU A 158 7.03 -13.21 -7.69
CA GLU A 158 7.29 -14.57 -8.19
C GLU A 158 7.09 -15.62 -7.08
N ALA A 159 7.33 -15.26 -5.82
CA ALA A 159 7.00 -16.08 -4.64
C ALA A 159 5.53 -16.02 -4.22
N GLY A 160 4.68 -15.24 -4.90
CA GLY A 160 3.23 -15.16 -4.66
C GLY A 160 2.80 -14.04 -3.71
N PHE A 161 3.69 -13.14 -3.30
CA PHE A 161 3.33 -11.98 -2.48
C PHE A 161 2.79 -10.84 -3.35
N GLY A 162 1.74 -10.15 -2.88
CA GLY A 162 1.15 -8.99 -3.57
C GLY A 162 1.30 -7.70 -2.78
N ALA A 163 1.40 -7.79 -1.46
CA ALA A 163 1.58 -6.66 -0.56
C ALA A 163 2.47 -7.05 0.61
N VAL A 164 3.12 -6.06 1.21
CA VAL A 164 4.00 -6.25 2.37
C VAL A 164 3.84 -5.12 3.37
N LEU A 165 3.96 -5.45 4.64
CA LEU A 165 4.09 -4.50 5.74
C LEU A 165 5.58 -4.30 6.00
N THR A 166 6.13 -3.22 5.47
CA THR A 166 7.56 -2.94 5.54
C THR A 166 7.89 -1.99 6.69
N HIS A 167 9.04 -2.20 7.33
CA HIS A 167 9.53 -1.36 8.43
C HIS A 167 11.04 -1.44 8.56
N VAL A 168 11.62 -0.46 9.24
CA VAL A 168 13.06 -0.48 9.57
C VAL A 168 13.30 -1.49 10.70
N ARG A 169 14.13 -2.50 10.46
CA ARG A 169 14.39 -3.59 11.43
C ARG A 169 15.54 -3.29 12.39
N ASP A 170 15.62 -2.09 12.91
CA ASP A 170 16.70 -1.67 13.80
C ASP A 170 16.18 -1.11 15.12
N GLY A 171 16.74 -1.60 16.22
CA GLY A 171 16.36 -1.17 17.55
C GLY A 171 15.25 -1.98 18.22
N ILE A 172 14.93 -1.58 19.45
CA ILE A 172 13.86 -2.16 20.29
C ILE A 172 12.51 -1.55 19.90
N ALA A 173 12.37 -0.21 19.98
CA ALA A 173 11.25 0.51 19.40
C ALA A 173 11.67 1.01 18.02
N ARG A 174 11.02 0.49 16.98
CA ARG A 174 11.44 0.65 15.57
C ARG A 174 10.64 1.68 14.79
N GLY A 175 9.68 2.31 15.48
CA GLY A 175 8.77 3.26 14.85
C GLY A 175 7.62 2.59 14.11
N THR A 176 7.14 3.25 13.04
CA THR A 176 5.97 2.79 12.27
C THR A 176 6.36 2.00 11.04
N GLY A 177 5.51 1.04 10.67
CA GLY A 177 5.57 0.33 9.40
C GLY A 177 4.56 0.86 8.38
N ALA A 178 4.90 0.74 7.11
CA ALA A 178 4.05 1.11 5.98
C ALA A 178 3.53 -0.14 5.25
N LEU A 179 2.26 -0.14 4.88
CA LEU A 179 1.68 -1.17 4.02
C LEU A 179 1.81 -0.73 2.57
N VAL A 180 2.49 -1.53 1.77
CA VAL A 180 2.77 -1.23 0.36
C VAL A 180 2.44 -2.42 -0.53
N THR A 181 2.07 -2.14 -1.78
CA THR A 181 1.99 -3.18 -2.82
C THR A 181 3.36 -3.42 -3.43
N LEU A 182 3.51 -4.56 -4.08
CA LEU A 182 4.72 -4.91 -4.83
C LEU A 182 4.60 -4.54 -6.32
N ALA A 183 3.77 -3.56 -6.67
CA ALA A 183 3.64 -3.09 -8.05
C ALA A 183 4.92 -2.40 -8.52
N ASN A 184 5.18 -2.47 -9.84
CA ASN A 184 6.29 -1.76 -10.48
C ASN A 184 5.83 -0.35 -10.86
N GLU A 185 5.64 0.48 -9.83
CA GLU A 185 5.11 1.85 -9.93
C GLU A 185 5.89 2.78 -8.99
N LYS A 186 5.62 4.07 -9.08
CA LYS A 186 6.24 5.08 -8.20
C LYS A 186 5.78 4.90 -6.74
N GLU A 187 6.61 5.36 -5.80
CA GLU A 187 6.38 5.22 -4.35
C GLU A 187 4.98 5.65 -3.92
N ASN A 188 4.52 6.81 -4.40
CA ASN A 188 3.21 7.35 -4.06
C ASN A 188 2.02 6.51 -4.56
N LEU A 189 2.24 5.64 -5.56
CA LEU A 189 1.22 4.78 -6.13
C LEU A 189 1.17 3.38 -5.51
N VAL A 190 2.27 2.96 -4.87
CA VAL A 190 2.36 1.62 -4.25
C VAL A 190 2.02 1.63 -2.77
N VAL A 191 2.04 2.79 -2.10
CA VAL A 191 1.73 2.90 -0.68
C VAL A 191 0.22 2.85 -0.45
N LEU A 192 -0.25 1.80 0.26
CA LEU A 192 -1.65 1.64 0.66
C LEU A 192 -1.95 2.35 1.98
N LYS A 193 -0.99 2.34 2.92
CA LYS A 193 -1.12 2.99 4.21
C LYS A 193 0.24 3.35 4.78
N GLU A 194 0.45 4.64 5.06
CA GLU A 194 1.74 5.17 5.52
C GLU A 194 2.13 4.71 6.94
N LYS A 195 1.16 4.66 7.84
CA LYS A 195 1.33 4.25 9.24
C LYS A 195 0.36 3.12 9.53
N ALA A 196 0.76 1.90 9.18
CA ALA A 196 -0.08 0.73 9.29
C ALA A 196 0.12 -0.02 10.61
N SER A 197 1.30 0.13 11.23
CA SER A 197 1.70 -0.62 12.43
C SER A 197 2.74 0.15 13.26
N ALA A 198 3.01 -0.32 14.47
CA ALA A 198 4.18 0.02 15.26
C ALA A 198 4.97 -1.28 15.52
N HIS A 199 6.29 -1.18 15.46
CA HIS A 199 7.16 -2.34 15.55
C HIS A 199 8.08 -2.28 16.76
N TYR A 200 8.16 -3.40 17.45
CA TYR A 200 9.02 -3.61 18.64
C TYR A 200 9.81 -4.91 18.51
N SER A 201 10.95 -4.96 19.17
CA SER A 201 11.82 -6.13 19.19
C SER A 201 12.53 -6.25 20.54
N PHE A 202 12.98 -7.44 20.89
CA PHE A 202 13.88 -7.67 22.04
C PHE A 202 15.35 -7.45 21.67
N SER A 203 15.66 -7.19 20.40
CA SER A 203 17.02 -6.89 19.93
C SER A 203 17.24 -5.39 19.86
N LYS A 204 18.36 -4.92 20.43
CA LYS A 204 18.76 -3.51 20.32
C LYS A 204 19.30 -3.12 18.93
N GLY A 205 19.37 -4.08 18.00
CA GLY A 205 19.82 -3.83 16.62
C GLY A 205 21.26 -3.36 16.54
N SER A 206 21.51 -2.30 15.78
CA SER A 206 22.82 -1.69 15.59
C SER A 206 23.32 -0.86 16.77
N SER A 207 22.50 -0.64 17.81
CA SER A 207 22.88 0.14 18.98
C SER A 207 24.10 -0.45 19.70
N THR A 208 25.10 0.39 19.92
CA THR A 208 26.31 0.05 20.70
C THR A 208 26.16 0.40 22.19
N GLN A 209 25.09 1.12 22.52
CA GLN A 209 24.80 1.57 23.86
C GLN A 209 24.56 0.37 24.83
N SER A 210 25.10 0.44 26.01
CA SER A 210 24.84 -0.52 27.08
C SER A 210 23.64 -0.07 27.91
N TYR A 211 22.85 -1.03 28.40
CA TYR A 211 21.70 -0.82 29.25
C TYR A 211 21.92 -1.57 30.57
#